data_9036783021acbb7d31c1bca72e30edc4
#
_entry.id   9036783021acbb7d31c1bca72e30edc4
#
_cell.length_a   1.000
_cell.length_b   1.000
_cell.length_c   1.000
_cell.angle_alpha   90.00
_cell.angle_beta   90.00
_cell.angle_gamma   90.00
#
_symmetry.space_group_name_H-M   'P 1'
#
loop_
_entity.id
_entity.type
_entity.pdbx_description
1 polymer ?
#
loop_
_entity_poly.entity_id
_entity_poly.type
_entity_poly.pdbx_seq_one_letter_code
_entity_poly.pdbx_strand_id
1 'polypeptide(L)'
;MTHGARAPDLPPPHAGGVWTLAGDRLIIVSAEGPATILVPTERVRLLAIDLPLPNRARRLAALPFAIEDQVAEPIESLHLALGARVAPAEAPHRYLVGVVRAETMAEWVALAEANGLGAAPMVPDVLLLPRPVEGWAVEVRDGRALVLAADGTGFALPAALLGSAWEAAGRPRIHHLGEPLGGGVEAHATTPDLRDDEARAEVAMAELDLRQGLFAARRERVSHGWRRLGWILGIGAAAHILIAGGDALMLRSIADRRAAETRALVSVAAPGTDLTGDLKTKVTDLLPTGGGRAPDRFVPLLARVSSALNPLAGSIAVRTVRYEGSALTMECDPGAPDLAARIAEALRAGRIQGQATASPDGSIRITASAA
;
A
#
# COMPACT_ATOMS: atom_id res chain seq x y z
N MET A 1 8.06 42.71 -33.84
CA MET A 1 8.62 42.55 -32.48
C MET A 1 7.50 41.93 -31.61
N THR A 2 7.49 40.63 -31.56
CA THR A 2 6.50 39.84 -30.81
C THR A 2 7.03 39.64 -29.38
N HIS A 3 6.39 40.29 -28.41
CA HIS A 3 6.63 40.04 -27.00
C HIS A 3 6.14 38.59 -26.70
N GLY A 4 7.06 37.68 -26.51
CA GLY A 4 6.79 36.35 -25.97
C GLY A 4 6.26 36.53 -24.54
N ALA A 5 5.02 36.14 -24.30
CA ALA A 5 4.48 35.97 -22.97
C ALA A 5 5.33 34.92 -22.24
N ARG A 6 6.07 35.37 -21.22
CA ARG A 6 6.81 34.50 -20.30
C ARG A 6 5.76 33.65 -19.57
N ALA A 7 5.82 32.34 -19.72
CA ALA A 7 4.99 31.45 -18.93
C ALA A 7 5.24 31.73 -17.43
N PRO A 8 4.22 31.71 -16.58
CA PRO A 8 4.42 31.90 -15.15
C PRO A 8 5.37 30.80 -14.67
N ASP A 9 6.44 31.24 -13.98
CA ASP A 9 7.36 30.31 -13.30
C ASP A 9 6.54 29.49 -12.29
N LEU A 10 6.20 28.27 -12.64
CA LEU A 10 5.63 27.31 -11.70
C LEU A 10 6.67 27.05 -10.61
N PRO A 11 6.33 27.20 -9.33
CA PRO A 11 7.24 26.85 -8.25
C PRO A 11 7.62 25.37 -8.36
N PRO A 12 8.83 25.00 -7.93
CA PRO A 12 9.29 23.60 -8.01
C PRO A 12 8.32 22.70 -7.24
N PRO A 13 8.15 21.42 -7.65
CA PRO A 13 7.12 20.50 -7.14
C PRO A 13 7.20 20.16 -5.64
N HIS A 14 8.08 20.79 -4.87
CA HIS A 14 8.25 20.64 -3.43
C HIS A 14 8.64 21.97 -2.79
N ALA A 15 7.86 23.02 -3.01
CA ALA A 15 8.07 24.29 -2.33
C ALA A 15 7.88 24.08 -0.82
N GLY A 16 8.95 24.15 -0.02
CA GLY A 16 8.91 24.22 1.44
C GLY A 16 8.49 25.60 1.92
N GLY A 17 8.47 25.79 3.23
CA GLY A 17 8.27 27.10 3.88
C GLY A 17 6.85 27.43 4.26
N VAL A 18 6.71 28.53 5.01
CA VAL A 18 5.43 29.03 5.50
C VAL A 18 4.88 30.05 4.51
N TRP A 19 3.66 29.84 4.06
CA TRP A 19 2.96 30.66 3.10
C TRP A 19 1.72 31.27 3.75
N THR A 20 1.40 32.50 3.44
CA THR A 20 0.13 33.12 3.86
C THR A 20 -0.77 33.38 2.66
N LEU A 21 -2.06 33.23 2.88
CA LEU A 21 -3.08 33.48 1.89
C LEU A 21 -3.55 34.93 2.00
N ALA A 22 -3.20 35.72 1.01
CA ALA A 22 -3.59 37.16 0.92
C ALA A 22 -4.49 37.36 -0.30
N GLY A 23 -5.81 37.38 -0.07
CA GLY A 23 -6.80 37.43 -1.14
C GLY A 23 -6.74 36.15 -2.02
N ASP A 24 -6.38 36.35 -3.29
CA ASP A 24 -6.26 35.32 -4.32
C ASP A 24 -4.82 34.84 -4.56
N ARG A 25 -3.89 35.16 -3.65
CA ARG A 25 -2.46 34.91 -3.81
C ARG A 25 -1.87 34.21 -2.58
N LEU A 26 -0.87 33.38 -2.83
CA LEU A 26 -0.01 32.82 -1.80
C LEU A 26 1.29 33.62 -1.76
N ILE A 27 1.63 34.11 -0.58
CA ILE A 27 2.84 34.91 -0.30
C ILE A 27 3.70 34.10 0.66
N ILE A 28 4.99 33.94 0.35
CA ILE A 28 5.93 33.26 1.24
C ILE A 28 6.28 34.18 2.42
N VAL A 29 6.11 33.68 3.62
CA VAL A 29 6.48 34.36 4.88
C VAL A 29 7.84 33.89 5.36
N SER A 30 8.09 32.59 5.31
CA SER A 30 9.38 31.96 5.59
C SER A 30 9.69 30.94 4.52
N ALA A 31 10.92 30.92 4.01
CA ALA A 31 11.35 29.97 3.00
C ALA A 31 11.80 28.63 3.60
N GLU A 32 11.93 28.56 4.92
CA GLU A 32 12.44 27.40 5.64
C GLU A 32 11.29 26.53 6.16
N GLY A 33 11.59 25.25 6.37
CA GLY A 33 10.65 24.29 6.95
C GLY A 33 9.70 23.60 5.97
N PRO A 34 8.78 22.77 6.48
CA PRO A 34 7.79 22.08 5.68
C PRO A 34 6.74 23.05 5.13
N ALA A 35 6.28 22.79 3.89
CA ALA A 35 5.24 23.61 3.28
C ALA A 35 3.99 23.68 4.18
N THR A 36 3.62 24.89 4.62
CA THR A 36 2.43 25.15 5.44
C THR A 36 1.74 26.39 4.91
N ILE A 37 0.43 26.37 4.76
CA ILE A 37 -0.37 27.50 4.30
C ILE A 37 -1.16 28.07 5.48
N LEU A 38 -0.90 29.33 5.79
CA LEU A 38 -1.67 30.10 6.76
C LEU A 38 -2.90 30.68 6.07
N VAL A 39 -4.06 30.34 6.59
CA VAL A 39 -5.33 30.87 6.08
C VAL A 39 -5.89 31.94 7.01
N PRO A 40 -6.60 32.97 6.47
CA PRO A 40 -7.11 34.06 7.28
C PRO A 40 -8.19 33.61 8.26
N THR A 41 -7.95 33.83 9.54
CA THR A 41 -8.87 33.46 10.63
C THR A 41 -10.24 34.11 10.51
N GLU A 42 -10.40 35.23 9.83
CA GLU A 42 -11.71 35.84 9.55
C GLU A 42 -12.69 34.94 8.80
N ARG A 43 -12.16 33.96 8.08
CA ARG A 43 -12.95 33.00 7.27
C ARG A 43 -13.09 31.65 7.96
N VAL A 44 -12.49 31.47 9.14
CA VAL A 44 -12.51 30.25 9.92
C VAL A 44 -13.09 30.50 11.30
N ARG A 45 -14.15 29.81 11.65
CA ARG A 45 -14.64 29.82 13.02
C ARG A 45 -13.94 28.73 13.82
N LEU A 46 -13.23 29.11 14.87
CA LEU A 46 -12.61 28.20 15.81
C LEU A 46 -13.49 28.00 17.02
N LEU A 47 -13.84 26.74 17.31
CA LEU A 47 -14.68 26.32 18.40
C LEU A 47 -13.94 25.31 19.29
N ALA A 48 -14.24 25.34 20.58
CA ALA A 48 -13.78 24.33 21.54
C ALA A 48 -14.96 23.47 21.97
N ILE A 49 -15.07 22.25 21.44
CA ILE A 49 -16.26 21.38 21.55
C ILE A 49 -15.94 20.18 22.42
N ASP A 50 -16.90 19.85 23.29
CA ASP A 50 -16.82 18.67 24.16
C ASP A 50 -17.28 17.42 23.39
N LEU A 51 -16.37 16.47 23.20
CA LEU A 51 -16.61 15.24 22.44
C LEU A 51 -16.12 14.03 23.24
N PRO A 52 -16.92 13.55 24.23
CA PRO A 52 -16.56 12.45 25.12
C PRO A 52 -16.66 11.07 24.44
N LEU A 53 -16.11 10.96 23.25
CA LEU A 53 -16.13 9.75 22.43
C LEU A 53 -14.74 9.12 22.33
N PRO A 54 -14.63 7.77 22.34
CA PRO A 54 -13.36 7.08 22.58
C PRO A 54 -12.36 7.21 21.43
N ASN A 55 -12.81 7.39 20.20
CA ASN A 55 -11.89 7.44 19.05
C ASN A 55 -12.23 8.57 18.08
N ARG A 56 -11.22 8.95 17.24
CA ARG A 56 -11.34 10.04 16.28
C ARG A 56 -12.49 9.83 15.28
N ALA A 57 -12.72 8.61 14.82
CA ALA A 57 -13.75 8.33 13.81
C ALA A 57 -15.16 8.63 14.37
N ARG A 58 -15.45 8.20 15.63
CA ARG A 58 -16.72 8.51 16.29
C ARG A 58 -16.87 9.99 16.58
N ARG A 59 -15.79 10.68 16.99
CA ARG A 59 -15.82 12.14 17.18
C ARG A 59 -16.15 12.87 15.90
N LEU A 60 -15.51 12.50 14.77
CA LEU A 60 -15.81 13.08 13.46
C LEU A 60 -17.27 12.84 13.02
N ALA A 61 -17.80 11.65 13.28
CA ALA A 61 -19.20 11.33 12.95
C ALA A 61 -20.21 12.12 13.80
N ALA A 62 -19.88 12.43 15.06
CA ALA A 62 -20.73 13.21 15.96
C ALA A 62 -20.56 14.73 15.79
N LEU A 63 -19.48 15.19 15.17
CA LEU A 63 -19.11 16.59 15.07
C LEU A 63 -20.21 17.48 14.46
N PRO A 64 -20.86 17.10 13.33
CA PRO A 64 -21.92 17.92 12.75
C PRO A 64 -23.04 18.22 13.76
N PHE A 65 -23.47 17.23 14.51
CA PHE A 65 -24.53 17.36 15.53
C PHE A 65 -24.08 18.20 16.73
N ALA A 66 -22.81 18.08 17.12
CA ALA A 66 -22.27 18.79 18.28
C ALA A 66 -22.10 20.30 18.06
N ILE A 67 -22.08 20.75 16.81
CA ILE A 67 -21.89 22.18 16.47
C ILE A 67 -23.13 22.83 15.83
N GLU A 68 -24.19 22.06 15.55
CA GLU A 68 -25.38 22.54 14.84
C GLU A 68 -25.97 23.82 15.49
N ASP A 69 -26.07 23.84 16.81
CA ASP A 69 -26.59 24.99 17.56
C ASP A 69 -25.60 26.18 17.63
N GLN A 70 -24.36 25.99 17.20
CA GLN A 70 -23.30 26.99 17.30
C GLN A 70 -22.98 27.66 15.97
N VAL A 71 -23.57 27.21 14.87
CA VAL A 71 -23.39 27.77 13.53
C VAL A 71 -24.71 28.25 12.98
N ALA A 72 -24.67 29.35 12.23
CA ALA A 72 -25.88 29.92 11.63
C ALA A 72 -26.15 29.39 10.21
N GLU A 73 -25.20 28.72 9.61
CA GLU A 73 -25.25 28.23 8.24
C GLU A 73 -25.61 26.74 8.23
N PRO A 74 -26.24 26.22 7.15
CA PRO A 74 -26.51 24.79 7.03
C PRO A 74 -25.21 23.97 7.10
N ILE A 75 -25.21 22.91 7.90
CA ILE A 75 -24.03 22.06 8.13
C ILE A 75 -23.44 21.49 6.83
N GLU A 76 -24.31 21.20 5.85
CA GLU A 76 -23.93 20.67 4.55
C GLU A 76 -23.08 21.65 3.72
N SER A 77 -23.22 22.97 4.00
CA SER A 77 -22.41 24.02 3.36
C SER A 77 -21.06 24.25 4.03
N LEU A 78 -20.81 23.58 5.15
CA LEU A 78 -19.63 23.76 5.98
C LEU A 78 -18.65 22.61 5.86
N HIS A 79 -17.37 22.93 5.88
CA HIS A 79 -16.29 22.01 6.10
C HIS A 79 -15.89 22.03 7.57
N LEU A 80 -15.82 20.86 8.19
CA LEU A 80 -15.51 20.66 9.60
C LEU A 80 -14.19 19.94 9.75
N ALA A 81 -13.26 20.53 10.48
CA ALA A 81 -11.96 19.95 10.78
C ALA A 81 -11.80 19.76 12.28
N LEU A 82 -11.51 18.52 12.69
CA LEU A 82 -11.28 18.16 14.09
C LEU A 82 -9.79 18.28 14.42
N GLY A 83 -9.45 19.17 15.32
CA GLY A 83 -8.09 19.43 15.79
C GLY A 83 -7.66 18.61 16.99
N ALA A 84 -6.63 19.11 17.67
CA ALA A 84 -6.09 18.54 18.89
C ALA A 84 -7.04 18.75 20.07
N ARG A 85 -6.74 18.03 21.15
CA ARG A 85 -7.40 18.24 22.43
C ARG A 85 -6.85 19.53 23.06
N VAL A 86 -7.76 20.43 23.43
CA VAL A 86 -7.43 21.76 24.01
C VAL A 86 -7.76 21.82 25.49
N ALA A 87 -7.85 20.70 26.15
CA ALA A 87 -8.41 20.61 27.47
C ALA A 87 -7.50 21.14 28.57
N PRO A 88 -7.97 22.00 29.47
CA PRO A 88 -7.52 21.98 30.83
C PRO A 88 -7.90 20.65 31.49
N ALA A 89 -7.25 20.28 32.60
CA ALA A 89 -7.47 19.00 33.30
C ALA A 89 -8.96 18.74 33.64
N GLU A 90 -9.72 19.80 33.80
CA GLU A 90 -11.14 19.80 34.19
C GLU A 90 -12.11 19.46 33.03
N ALA A 91 -11.66 19.57 31.75
CA ALA A 91 -12.47 19.26 30.57
C ALA A 91 -11.74 18.33 29.60
N PRO A 92 -11.50 17.04 29.99
CA PRO A 92 -10.57 16.14 29.28
C PRO A 92 -11.01 15.75 27.87
N HIS A 93 -12.22 16.09 27.46
CA HIS A 93 -12.80 15.72 26.18
C HIS A 93 -13.04 16.89 25.23
N ARG A 94 -12.46 18.05 25.55
CA ARG A 94 -12.60 19.25 24.74
C ARG A 94 -11.58 19.28 23.58
N TYR A 95 -12.08 19.49 22.37
CA TYR A 95 -11.30 19.47 21.13
C TYR A 95 -11.47 20.77 20.36
N LEU A 96 -10.39 21.22 19.76
CA LEU A 96 -10.42 22.32 18.80
C LEU A 96 -11.12 21.86 17.52
N VAL A 97 -12.00 22.70 16.99
CA VAL A 97 -12.76 22.47 15.77
C VAL A 97 -12.66 23.71 14.89
N GLY A 98 -12.20 23.50 13.66
CA GLY A 98 -12.25 24.52 12.62
C GLY A 98 -13.49 24.35 11.75
N VAL A 99 -14.24 25.43 11.58
CA VAL A 99 -15.43 25.48 10.73
C VAL A 99 -15.19 26.53 9.65
N VAL A 100 -15.30 26.13 8.40
CA VAL A 100 -15.13 27.01 7.24
C VAL A 100 -16.15 26.64 6.16
N ARG A 101 -16.59 27.60 5.35
CA ARG A 101 -17.48 27.30 4.22
C ARG A 101 -16.79 26.33 3.26
N ALA A 102 -17.49 25.31 2.83
CA ALA A 102 -16.95 24.31 1.91
C ALA A 102 -16.48 24.94 0.59
N GLU A 103 -17.18 25.95 0.10
CA GLU A 103 -16.79 26.74 -1.09
C GLU A 103 -15.45 27.44 -0.88
N THR A 104 -15.28 28.15 0.25
CA THR A 104 -14.03 28.82 0.60
C THR A 104 -12.87 27.83 0.70
N MET A 105 -13.11 26.67 1.31
CA MET A 105 -12.10 25.63 1.41
C MET A 105 -11.70 25.09 0.03
N ALA A 106 -12.68 24.92 -0.87
CA ALA A 106 -12.44 24.48 -2.25
C ALA A 106 -11.58 25.50 -3.03
N GLU A 107 -11.88 26.80 -2.89
CA GLU A 107 -11.09 27.88 -3.49
C GLU A 107 -9.64 27.86 -2.99
N TRP A 108 -9.42 27.70 -1.69
CA TRP A 108 -8.08 27.65 -1.12
C TRP A 108 -7.29 26.44 -1.58
N VAL A 109 -7.95 25.28 -1.64
CA VAL A 109 -7.31 24.05 -2.14
C VAL A 109 -6.92 24.19 -3.61
N ALA A 110 -7.82 24.73 -4.45
CA ALA A 110 -7.53 24.95 -5.87
C ALA A 110 -6.34 25.91 -6.07
N LEU A 111 -6.30 27.00 -5.27
CA LEU A 111 -5.18 27.94 -5.30
C LEU A 111 -3.87 27.29 -4.86
N ALA A 112 -3.88 26.46 -3.82
CA ALA A 112 -2.71 25.73 -3.36
C ALA A 112 -2.22 24.74 -4.43
N GLU A 113 -3.13 24.01 -5.06
CA GLU A 113 -2.81 23.06 -6.13
C GLU A 113 -2.19 23.77 -7.35
N ALA A 114 -2.76 24.92 -7.74
CA ALA A 114 -2.24 25.73 -8.84
C ALA A 114 -0.82 26.28 -8.58
N ASN A 115 -0.42 26.41 -7.31
CA ASN A 115 0.89 26.89 -6.90
C ASN A 115 1.86 25.76 -6.46
N GLY A 116 1.53 24.49 -6.74
CA GLY A 116 2.39 23.35 -6.37
C GLY A 116 2.41 23.00 -4.87
N LEU A 117 1.49 23.61 -4.08
CA LEU A 117 1.34 23.42 -2.64
C LEU A 117 0.17 22.49 -2.29
N GLY A 118 -0.28 21.68 -3.24
CA GLY A 118 -1.43 20.78 -3.10
C GLY A 118 -1.34 19.76 -1.97
N ALA A 119 -0.16 19.49 -1.41
CA ALA A 119 0.05 18.62 -0.26
C ALA A 119 0.22 19.39 1.07
N ALA A 120 0.32 20.71 1.04
CA ALA A 120 0.57 21.53 2.23
C ALA A 120 -0.66 21.54 3.16
N PRO A 121 -0.49 21.41 4.48
CA PRO A 121 -1.54 21.64 5.45
C PRO A 121 -2.01 23.11 5.42
N MET A 122 -3.27 23.33 5.80
CA MET A 122 -3.87 24.66 5.89
C MET A 122 -4.25 24.93 7.34
N VAL A 123 -3.67 25.99 7.91
CA VAL A 123 -3.76 26.30 9.33
C VAL A 123 -4.27 27.73 9.50
N PRO A 124 -5.27 27.99 10.36
CA PRO A 124 -5.66 29.36 10.70
C PRO A 124 -4.49 30.14 11.31
N ASP A 125 -4.22 31.34 10.80
CA ASP A 125 -3.05 32.13 11.18
C ASP A 125 -3.05 32.54 12.67
N VAL A 126 -4.21 32.63 13.32
CA VAL A 126 -4.30 32.88 14.76
C VAL A 126 -3.63 31.78 15.61
N LEU A 127 -3.51 30.55 15.09
CA LEU A 127 -2.86 29.46 15.82
C LEU A 127 -1.32 29.60 15.85
N LEU A 128 -0.75 30.54 15.14
CA LEU A 128 0.65 30.93 15.31
C LEU A 128 0.89 31.66 16.64
N LEU A 129 -0.12 32.22 17.25
CA LEU A 129 0.02 32.87 18.53
C LEU A 129 0.34 31.84 19.64
N PRO A 130 1.23 32.16 20.58
CA PRO A 130 1.46 31.32 21.73
C PRO A 130 0.15 31.23 22.53
N ARG A 131 -0.27 30.02 22.86
CA ARG A 131 -1.50 29.83 23.64
C ARG A 131 -1.30 30.37 25.07
N PRO A 132 -2.12 31.30 25.52
CA PRO A 132 -2.02 31.84 26.87
C PRO A 132 -2.53 30.80 27.89
N VAL A 133 -2.04 30.83 29.11
CA VAL A 133 -2.56 30.00 30.21
C VAL A 133 -3.95 30.45 30.62
N GLU A 134 -4.19 31.77 30.61
CA GLU A 134 -5.48 32.40 30.91
C GLU A 134 -5.66 33.65 30.03
N GLY A 135 -6.88 34.05 29.78
CA GLY A 135 -7.19 35.24 29.00
C GLY A 135 -6.91 35.07 27.49
N TRP A 136 -6.38 36.12 26.88
CA TRP A 136 -6.16 36.25 25.45
C TRP A 136 -4.68 36.49 25.12
N ALA A 137 -4.15 35.82 24.11
CA ALA A 137 -2.98 36.28 23.38
C ALA A 137 -3.48 37.15 22.20
N VAL A 138 -2.93 38.35 22.05
CA VAL A 138 -3.36 39.31 21.03
C VAL A 138 -2.16 39.81 20.26
N GLU A 139 -2.18 39.64 18.94
CA GLU A 139 -1.22 40.27 18.03
C GLU A 139 -1.94 41.34 17.19
N VAL A 140 -1.35 42.53 17.16
CA VAL A 140 -1.82 43.61 16.27
C VAL A 140 -0.74 43.85 15.21
N ARG A 141 -1.16 43.82 13.94
CA ARG A 141 -0.28 44.09 12.81
C ARG A 141 -1.08 44.63 11.64
N ASP A 142 -0.58 45.68 11.00
CA ASP A 142 -1.20 46.34 9.83
C ASP A 142 -2.69 46.64 10.03
N GLY A 143 -3.08 47.13 11.23
CA GLY A 143 -4.48 47.45 11.55
C GLY A 143 -5.41 46.25 11.76
N ARG A 144 -4.87 45.03 11.82
CA ARG A 144 -5.56 43.78 12.08
C ARG A 144 -5.17 43.21 13.44
N ALA A 145 -6.14 42.75 14.20
CA ALA A 145 -5.90 42.06 15.46
C ALA A 145 -6.26 40.58 15.35
N LEU A 146 -5.34 39.69 15.73
CA LEU A 146 -5.53 38.27 15.96
C LEU A 146 -5.69 38.04 17.46
N VAL A 147 -6.67 37.25 17.85
CA VAL A 147 -6.97 36.95 19.24
C VAL A 147 -7.09 35.44 19.43
N LEU A 148 -6.25 34.87 20.28
CA LEU A 148 -6.29 33.48 20.68
C LEU A 148 -6.61 33.39 22.17
N ALA A 149 -7.68 32.68 22.53
CA ALA A 149 -8.07 32.47 23.91
C ALA A 149 -7.39 31.22 24.50
N ALA A 150 -7.38 31.14 25.84
CA ALA A 150 -6.77 30.02 26.58
C ALA A 150 -7.39 28.65 26.24
N ASP A 151 -8.67 28.61 25.89
CA ASP A 151 -9.39 27.40 25.47
C ASP A 151 -9.11 26.99 24.02
N GLY A 152 -8.27 27.72 23.30
CA GLY A 152 -7.91 27.49 21.90
C GLY A 152 -8.88 28.07 20.88
N THR A 153 -9.98 28.66 21.31
CA THR A 153 -10.83 29.46 20.42
C THR A 153 -10.07 30.72 19.98
N GLY A 154 -10.36 31.20 18.79
CA GLY A 154 -9.67 32.38 18.28
C GLY A 154 -10.47 33.04 17.18
N PHE A 155 -10.18 34.33 16.97
CA PHE A 155 -10.81 35.13 15.94
C PHE A 155 -9.87 36.25 15.47
N ALA A 156 -10.21 36.85 14.33
CA ALA A 156 -9.54 38.02 13.80
C ALA A 156 -10.54 39.15 13.57
N LEU A 157 -10.09 40.37 13.76
CA LEU A 157 -10.92 41.56 13.58
C LEU A 157 -10.05 42.81 13.27
N PRO A 158 -10.64 43.88 12.72
CA PRO A 158 -9.94 45.16 12.64
C PRO A 158 -9.49 45.64 14.04
N ALA A 159 -8.24 46.07 14.17
CA ALA A 159 -7.67 46.47 15.46
C ALA A 159 -8.51 47.58 16.18
N ALA A 160 -9.18 48.43 15.42
CA ALA A 160 -10.08 49.45 15.97
C ALA A 160 -11.27 48.85 16.76
N LEU A 161 -11.67 47.60 16.50
CA LEU A 161 -12.77 46.93 17.19
C LEU A 161 -12.31 46.09 18.40
N LEU A 162 -11.00 45.99 18.62
CA LEU A 162 -10.45 45.18 19.69
C LEU A 162 -10.95 45.61 21.07
N GLY A 163 -11.00 46.91 21.34
CA GLY A 163 -11.52 47.44 22.60
C GLY A 163 -12.94 47.03 22.89
N SER A 164 -13.83 47.16 21.91
CA SER A 164 -15.23 46.73 22.04
C SER A 164 -15.37 45.21 22.25
N ALA A 165 -14.59 44.40 21.53
CA ALA A 165 -14.58 42.95 21.69
C ALA A 165 -14.06 42.55 23.09
N TRP A 166 -13.04 43.19 23.58
CA TRP A 166 -12.47 42.99 24.89
C TRP A 166 -13.47 43.32 26.02
N GLU A 167 -14.17 44.46 25.91
CA GLU A 167 -15.21 44.83 26.84
C GLU A 167 -16.39 43.83 26.85
N ALA A 168 -16.85 43.44 25.67
CA ALA A 168 -17.91 42.46 25.51
C ALA A 168 -17.57 41.10 26.11
N ALA A 169 -16.30 40.72 26.08
CA ALA A 169 -15.80 39.47 26.67
C ALA A 169 -15.53 39.57 28.17
N GLY A 170 -15.84 40.70 28.84
CA GLY A 170 -15.62 40.85 30.28
C GLY A 170 -14.19 41.23 30.65
N ARG A 171 -13.46 41.83 29.75
CA ARG A 171 -12.08 42.34 29.93
C ARG A 171 -11.09 41.27 30.41
N PRO A 172 -10.93 40.16 29.63
CA PRO A 172 -9.97 39.11 29.96
C PRO A 172 -8.54 39.71 30.00
N ARG A 173 -7.63 38.98 30.70
CA ARG A 173 -6.21 39.36 30.69
C ARG A 173 -5.64 39.25 29.28
N ILE A 174 -4.80 40.22 28.89
CA ILE A 174 -4.18 40.25 27.57
C ILE A 174 -2.69 40.05 27.65
N HIS A 175 -2.21 39.08 26.89
CA HIS A 175 -0.80 38.86 26.55
C HIS A 175 -0.60 39.43 25.14
N HIS A 176 0.07 40.58 25.05
CA HIS A 176 0.20 41.35 23.82
C HIS A 176 1.48 40.98 23.06
N LEU A 177 1.35 40.92 21.71
CA LEU A 177 2.44 40.76 20.76
C LEU A 177 2.30 41.83 19.62
N GLY A 178 3.42 42.21 19.03
CA GLY A 178 3.41 43.12 17.86
C GLY A 178 3.19 44.59 18.17
N GLU A 179 2.37 45.26 17.35
CA GLU A 179 2.10 46.71 17.45
C GLU A 179 1.29 47.06 18.71
N PRO A 180 1.45 48.27 19.28
CA PRO A 180 0.72 48.67 20.46
C PRO A 180 -0.80 48.54 20.32
N LEU A 181 -1.43 48.05 21.40
CA LEU A 181 -2.88 47.97 21.47
C LEU A 181 -3.51 49.39 21.44
N GLY A 182 -4.47 49.57 20.58
CA GLY A 182 -5.28 50.81 20.52
C GLY A 182 -6.53 50.74 21.39
N GLY A 183 -7.30 51.86 21.49
CA GLY A 183 -8.64 51.82 22.03
C GLY A 183 -8.77 51.64 23.54
N GLY A 184 -7.74 52.01 24.34
CA GLY A 184 -7.80 51.93 25.81
C GLY A 184 -7.69 50.50 26.37
N VAL A 185 -7.24 49.59 25.57
CA VAL A 185 -6.98 48.19 25.98
C VAL A 185 -5.62 48.11 26.69
N GLU A 186 -5.64 47.60 27.93
CA GLU A 186 -4.42 47.47 28.73
C GLU A 186 -3.82 46.08 28.55
N ALA A 187 -2.54 46.00 28.13
CA ALA A 187 -1.77 44.75 28.12
C ALA A 187 -1.29 44.38 29.53
N HIS A 188 -1.51 43.16 29.93
CA HIS A 188 -1.02 42.64 31.22
C HIS A 188 0.42 42.10 31.12
N ALA A 189 0.81 41.64 29.95
CA ALA A 189 2.17 41.26 29.62
C ALA A 189 2.45 41.52 28.14
N THR A 190 3.65 41.97 27.82
CA THR A 190 4.13 42.11 26.44
C THR A 190 5.21 41.07 26.20
N THR A 191 4.99 40.20 25.24
CA THR A 191 5.99 39.23 24.82
C THR A 191 6.76 39.78 23.63
N PRO A 192 8.10 39.73 23.61
CA PRO A 192 8.85 40.12 22.41
C PRO A 192 8.36 39.31 21.20
N ASP A 193 8.34 39.96 20.04
CA ASP A 193 8.00 39.33 18.77
C ASP A 193 9.09 38.28 18.45
N LEU A 194 8.88 37.05 18.93
CA LEU A 194 9.73 35.93 18.63
C LEU A 194 9.30 35.39 17.26
N ARG A 195 9.92 35.90 16.22
CA ARG A 195 9.69 35.50 14.83
C ARG A 195 10.40 34.16 14.57
N ASP A 196 9.87 33.12 15.08
CA ASP A 196 10.14 31.76 14.62
C ASP A 196 8.87 31.20 14.00
N ASP A 197 8.54 31.73 12.82
CA ASP A 197 7.31 31.39 12.10
C ASP A 197 7.28 29.90 11.73
N GLU A 198 8.45 29.28 11.57
CA GLU A 198 8.57 27.85 11.25
C GLU A 198 8.17 26.96 12.43
N ALA A 199 8.78 27.16 13.59
CA ALA A 199 8.46 26.38 14.79
C ALA A 199 7.02 26.60 15.23
N ARG A 200 6.50 27.82 15.08
CA ARG A 200 5.10 28.14 15.36
C ARG A 200 4.14 27.47 14.37
N ALA A 201 4.48 27.46 13.08
CA ALA A 201 3.67 26.78 12.07
C ALA A 201 3.59 25.27 12.30
N GLU A 202 4.68 24.64 12.76
CA GLU A 202 4.69 23.22 13.11
C GLU A 202 3.75 22.92 14.30
N VAL A 203 3.80 23.75 15.35
CA VAL A 203 2.89 23.62 16.50
C VAL A 203 1.45 23.85 16.08
N ALA A 204 1.18 24.88 15.30
CA ALA A 204 -0.16 25.23 14.83
C ALA A 204 -0.75 24.11 13.91
N MET A 205 0.07 23.52 13.06
CA MET A 205 -0.32 22.37 12.24
C MET A 205 -0.69 21.16 13.10
N ALA A 206 0.04 20.91 14.18
CA ALA A 206 -0.28 19.84 15.13
C ALA A 206 -1.60 20.10 15.88
N GLU A 207 -1.94 21.37 16.10
CA GLU A 207 -3.21 21.75 16.74
C GLU A 207 -4.41 21.58 15.81
N LEU A 208 -4.33 22.07 14.57
CA LEU A 208 -5.42 22.00 13.60
C LEU A 208 -4.93 22.16 12.17
N ASP A 209 -5.09 21.11 11.38
CA ASP A 209 -5.02 21.17 9.92
C ASP A 209 -6.43 21.10 9.35
N LEU A 210 -6.82 22.09 8.56
CA LEU A 210 -8.14 22.14 7.90
C LEU A 210 -8.25 21.14 6.76
N ARG A 211 -7.15 20.62 6.22
CA ARG A 211 -7.18 19.66 5.11
C ARG A 211 -7.57 18.28 5.57
N GLN A 212 -8.85 18.08 5.84
CA GLN A 212 -9.44 16.82 6.30
C GLN A 212 -10.62 16.41 5.42
N GLY A 213 -11.10 15.18 5.57
CA GLY A 213 -12.27 14.68 4.85
C GLY A 213 -12.16 14.82 3.34
N LEU A 214 -13.08 15.50 2.70
CA LEU A 214 -13.14 15.74 1.25
C LEU A 214 -11.95 16.56 0.74
N PHE A 215 -11.40 17.44 1.58
CA PHE A 215 -10.27 18.32 1.26
C PHE A 215 -8.94 17.78 1.77
N ALA A 216 -8.90 16.55 2.26
CA ALA A 216 -7.65 15.93 2.70
C ALA A 216 -6.60 16.00 1.59
N ALA A 217 -5.40 16.46 1.95
CA ALA A 217 -4.29 16.45 1.01
C ALA A 217 -4.13 15.04 0.44
N ARG A 218 -4.19 14.93 -0.88
CA ARG A 218 -3.72 13.73 -1.55
C ARG A 218 -2.21 13.68 -1.35
N ARG A 219 -1.79 13.20 -0.19
CA ARG A 219 -0.41 12.77 -0.05
C ARG A 219 -0.24 11.75 -1.16
N GLU A 220 0.54 12.06 -2.19
CA GLU A 220 1.20 11.03 -2.94
C GLU A 220 1.84 10.17 -1.86
N ARG A 221 1.20 9.05 -1.60
CA ARG A 221 1.78 8.03 -0.76
C ARG A 221 3.03 7.57 -1.52
N VAL A 222 4.13 8.31 -1.39
CA VAL A 222 5.47 7.75 -1.56
C VAL A 222 5.52 6.66 -0.50
N SER A 223 4.95 5.65 -0.92
CA SER A 223 4.55 4.39 -0.43
C SER A 223 5.42 3.87 0.71
N HIS A 224 4.98 4.08 1.94
CA HIS A 224 5.19 3.06 2.97
C HIS A 224 4.71 1.67 2.48
N GLY A 225 3.83 1.61 1.46
CA GLY A 225 3.45 0.40 0.74
C GLY A 225 4.65 -0.29 0.08
N TRP A 226 5.57 0.43 -0.55
CA TRP A 226 6.78 -0.16 -1.13
C TRP A 226 7.71 -0.74 -0.05
N ARG A 227 7.84 -0.09 1.11
CA ARG A 227 8.59 -0.66 2.23
C ARG A 227 7.90 -1.91 2.80
N ARG A 228 6.58 -1.91 2.95
CA ARG A 228 5.82 -3.10 3.37
C ARG A 228 5.88 -4.21 2.33
N LEU A 229 5.75 -3.88 1.05
CA LEU A 229 5.91 -4.82 -0.06
C LEU A 229 7.34 -5.38 -0.09
N GLY A 230 8.36 -4.54 0.09
CA GLY A 230 9.75 -4.96 0.21
C GLY A 230 9.99 -5.91 1.39
N TRP A 231 9.38 -5.67 2.54
CA TRP A 231 9.42 -6.56 3.70
C TRP A 231 8.71 -7.90 3.43
N ILE A 232 7.53 -7.89 2.79
CA ILE A 232 6.80 -9.11 2.43
C ILE A 232 7.59 -9.94 1.43
N LEU A 233 8.14 -9.32 0.39
CA LEU A 233 9.00 -9.98 -0.60
C LEU A 233 10.30 -10.50 0.04
N GLY A 234 10.91 -9.74 0.94
CA GLY A 234 12.11 -10.13 1.69
C GLY A 234 11.88 -11.35 2.58
N ILE A 235 10.78 -11.38 3.33
CA ILE A 235 10.39 -12.52 4.17
C ILE A 235 10.06 -13.74 3.29
N GLY A 236 9.33 -13.54 2.18
CA GLY A 236 9.02 -14.62 1.22
C GLY A 236 10.27 -15.23 0.59
N ALA A 237 11.22 -14.40 0.17
CA ALA A 237 12.50 -14.84 -0.37
C ALA A 237 13.35 -15.58 0.68
N ALA A 238 13.42 -15.06 1.91
CA ALA A 238 14.14 -15.72 3.00
C ALA A 238 13.53 -17.08 3.36
N ALA A 239 12.21 -17.19 3.43
CA ALA A 239 11.52 -18.45 3.65
C ALA A 239 11.80 -19.45 2.51
N HIS A 240 11.77 -19.01 1.26
CA HIS A 240 12.08 -19.86 0.11
C HIS A 240 13.53 -20.37 0.13
N ILE A 241 14.49 -19.50 0.48
CA ILE A 241 15.91 -19.90 0.62
C ILE A 241 16.08 -20.92 1.76
N LEU A 242 15.39 -20.74 2.89
CA LEU A 242 15.44 -21.68 4.01
C LEU A 242 14.87 -23.04 3.62
N ILE A 243 13.74 -23.09 2.92
CA ILE A 243 13.13 -24.34 2.43
C ILE A 243 14.07 -25.03 1.44
N ALA A 244 14.55 -24.29 0.42
CA ALA A 244 15.46 -24.84 -0.58
C ALA A 244 16.79 -25.32 0.04
N GLY A 245 17.31 -24.59 1.03
CA GLY A 245 18.50 -25.00 1.80
C GLY A 245 18.25 -26.26 2.63
N GLY A 246 17.09 -26.35 3.27
CA GLY A 246 16.66 -27.54 4.01
C GLY A 246 16.54 -28.76 3.11
N ASP A 247 15.90 -28.62 1.94
CA ASP A 247 15.78 -29.70 0.95
C ASP A 247 17.14 -30.17 0.43
N ALA A 248 18.05 -29.20 0.13
CA ALA A 248 19.39 -29.55 -0.33
C ALA A 248 20.19 -30.30 0.74
N LEU A 249 20.09 -29.89 2.01
CA LEU A 249 20.73 -30.61 3.12
C LEU A 249 20.13 -32.00 3.34
N MET A 250 18.80 -32.14 3.24
CA MET A 250 18.11 -33.42 3.34
C MET A 250 18.51 -34.35 2.21
N LEU A 251 18.52 -33.88 0.97
CA LEU A 251 18.95 -34.68 -0.19
C LEU A 251 20.41 -35.10 -0.07
N ARG A 252 21.31 -34.22 0.42
CA ARG A 252 22.71 -34.61 0.72
C ARG A 252 22.78 -35.72 1.77
N SER A 253 22.05 -35.59 2.88
CA SER A 253 22.05 -36.58 3.94
C SER A 253 21.53 -37.94 3.44
N ILE A 254 20.52 -37.95 2.58
CA ILE A 254 20.00 -39.18 1.95
C ILE A 254 21.04 -39.77 1.00
N ALA A 255 21.68 -38.94 0.17
CA ALA A 255 22.74 -39.40 -0.74
C ALA A 255 23.93 -40.02 0.01
N ASP A 256 24.38 -39.41 1.10
CA ASP A 256 25.46 -39.88 1.94
C ASP A 256 25.11 -41.23 2.60
N ARG A 257 23.88 -41.37 3.13
CA ARG A 257 23.39 -42.64 3.70
C ARG A 257 23.34 -43.74 2.64
N ARG A 258 22.78 -43.44 1.45
CA ARG A 258 22.73 -44.38 0.33
C ARG A 258 24.13 -44.79 -0.14
N ALA A 259 25.05 -43.83 -0.22
CA ALA A 259 26.44 -44.11 -0.56
C ALA A 259 27.12 -45.00 0.49
N ALA A 260 26.85 -44.79 1.78
CA ALA A 260 27.37 -45.65 2.86
C ALA A 260 26.80 -47.06 2.79
N GLU A 261 25.47 -47.21 2.60
CA GLU A 261 24.81 -48.51 2.41
C GLU A 261 25.38 -49.25 1.21
N THR A 262 25.56 -48.57 0.08
CA THR A 262 26.12 -49.16 -1.14
C THR A 262 27.57 -49.59 -0.91
N ARG A 263 28.40 -48.79 -0.24
CA ARG A 263 29.77 -49.18 0.11
C ARG A 263 29.79 -50.44 0.98
N ALA A 264 28.89 -50.53 1.97
CA ALA A 264 28.80 -51.69 2.85
C ALA A 264 28.42 -52.97 2.06
N LEU A 265 27.45 -52.85 1.15
CA LEU A 265 27.06 -54.02 0.30
C LEU A 265 28.17 -54.45 -0.64
N VAL A 266 28.86 -53.48 -1.30
CA VAL A 266 29.95 -53.82 -2.23
C VAL A 266 31.15 -54.37 -1.48
N SER A 267 31.48 -53.93 -0.28
CA SER A 267 32.57 -54.47 0.53
C SER A 267 32.35 -55.95 0.91
N VAL A 268 31.08 -56.36 1.08
CA VAL A 268 30.73 -57.76 1.33
C VAL A 268 30.79 -58.57 0.05
N ALA A 269 30.31 -58.02 -1.08
CA ALA A 269 30.23 -58.74 -2.36
C ALA A 269 31.59 -58.82 -3.09
N ALA A 270 32.46 -57.84 -2.93
CA ALA A 270 33.78 -57.77 -3.57
C ALA A 270 34.85 -57.31 -2.55
N PRO A 271 35.34 -58.20 -1.67
CA PRO A 271 36.34 -57.87 -0.68
C PRO A 271 37.66 -57.45 -1.33
N GLY A 272 38.21 -56.29 -0.88
CA GLY A 272 39.49 -55.79 -1.40
C GLY A 272 39.38 -54.74 -2.51
N THR A 273 38.15 -54.33 -2.93
CA THR A 273 37.95 -53.28 -3.91
C THR A 273 38.10 -51.93 -3.27
N ASP A 274 38.93 -51.05 -3.85
CA ASP A 274 39.05 -49.66 -3.42
C ASP A 274 37.80 -48.85 -3.82
N LEU A 275 37.00 -48.44 -2.84
CA LEU A 275 35.78 -47.67 -3.00
C LEU A 275 35.95 -46.17 -2.72
N THR A 276 37.18 -45.66 -2.73
CA THR A 276 37.45 -44.21 -2.64
C THR A 276 37.17 -43.52 -3.96
N GLY A 277 36.46 -42.36 -3.94
CA GLY A 277 36.11 -41.60 -5.14
C GLY A 277 34.64 -41.77 -5.57
N ASP A 278 34.36 -41.60 -6.86
CA ASP A 278 33.00 -41.68 -7.41
C ASP A 278 32.47 -43.11 -7.38
N LEU A 279 31.62 -43.39 -6.40
CA LEU A 279 31.01 -44.69 -6.16
C LEU A 279 30.21 -45.19 -7.35
N LYS A 280 29.56 -44.32 -8.11
CA LYS A 280 28.74 -44.70 -9.26
C LYS A 280 29.60 -45.31 -10.37
N THR A 281 30.72 -44.71 -10.72
CA THR A 281 31.65 -45.19 -11.73
C THR A 281 32.23 -46.55 -11.30
N LYS A 282 32.67 -46.67 -10.05
CA LYS A 282 33.26 -47.93 -9.54
C LYS A 282 32.28 -49.09 -9.47
N VAL A 283 31.01 -48.82 -9.07
CA VAL A 283 29.98 -49.87 -9.07
C VAL A 283 29.61 -50.27 -10.50
N THR A 284 29.60 -49.31 -11.43
CA THR A 284 29.35 -49.63 -12.86
C THR A 284 30.44 -50.52 -13.45
N ASP A 285 31.70 -50.32 -13.07
CA ASP A 285 32.84 -51.14 -13.53
C ASP A 285 32.83 -52.56 -12.92
N LEU A 286 32.23 -52.73 -11.76
CA LEU A 286 32.05 -54.05 -11.11
C LEU A 286 30.86 -54.84 -11.65
N LEU A 287 29.93 -54.19 -12.35
CA LEU A 287 28.82 -54.89 -12.98
C LEU A 287 29.32 -55.68 -14.19
N PRO A 288 28.94 -56.99 -14.32
CA PRO A 288 29.36 -57.76 -15.49
C PRO A 288 28.91 -57.10 -16.78
N THR A 289 29.85 -56.80 -17.65
CA THR A 289 29.62 -56.21 -18.99
C THR A 289 28.94 -57.18 -19.97
N GLY A 290 28.23 -58.20 -19.45
CA GLY A 290 27.66 -59.32 -20.23
C GLY A 290 26.13 -59.35 -20.30
N GLY A 291 25.41 -58.35 -19.84
CA GLY A 291 23.96 -58.27 -20.01
C GLY A 291 23.59 -57.24 -21.04
N GLY A 292 23.64 -57.58 -22.31
CA GLY A 292 23.12 -56.73 -23.38
C GLY A 292 21.68 -56.32 -23.02
N ARG A 293 21.50 -55.03 -22.75
CA ARG A 293 20.17 -54.44 -22.66
C ARG A 293 19.52 -54.70 -24.00
N ALA A 294 18.55 -55.61 -24.04
CA ALA A 294 17.79 -55.82 -25.27
C ALA A 294 17.37 -54.44 -25.79
N PRO A 295 17.57 -54.13 -27.09
CA PRO A 295 17.28 -52.85 -27.63
C PRO A 295 15.87 -52.44 -27.18
N ASP A 296 15.74 -51.25 -26.60
CA ASP A 296 14.45 -50.74 -26.09
C ASP A 296 13.50 -50.64 -27.27
N ARG A 297 12.70 -51.70 -27.47
CA ARG A 297 11.75 -51.82 -28.59
C ARG A 297 10.44 -51.11 -28.31
N PHE A 298 10.29 -50.56 -27.08
CA PHE A 298 9.07 -49.85 -26.67
C PHE A 298 8.81 -48.61 -27.52
N VAL A 299 9.76 -47.71 -27.59
CA VAL A 299 9.59 -46.40 -28.30
C VAL A 299 9.37 -46.62 -29.80
N PRO A 300 10.12 -47.46 -30.52
CA PRO A 300 9.86 -47.75 -31.92
C PRO A 300 8.50 -48.38 -32.17
N LEU A 301 8.07 -49.34 -31.30
CA LEU A 301 6.77 -49.97 -31.41
C LEU A 301 5.63 -49.01 -31.16
N LEU A 302 5.75 -48.19 -30.11
CA LEU A 302 4.77 -47.15 -29.79
C LEU A 302 4.62 -46.16 -30.94
N ALA A 303 5.72 -45.69 -31.53
CA ALA A 303 5.71 -44.76 -32.66
C ALA A 303 5.02 -45.34 -33.89
N ARG A 304 5.27 -46.62 -34.21
CA ARG A 304 4.62 -47.33 -35.33
C ARG A 304 3.11 -47.47 -35.09
N VAL A 305 2.69 -47.87 -33.88
CA VAL A 305 1.29 -48.06 -33.51
C VAL A 305 0.57 -46.72 -33.56
N SER A 306 1.16 -45.65 -32.98
CA SER A 306 0.58 -44.30 -33.02
C SER A 306 0.45 -43.75 -34.46
N SER A 307 1.44 -44.01 -35.31
CA SER A 307 1.37 -43.60 -36.72
C SER A 307 0.27 -44.34 -37.46
N ALA A 308 0.10 -45.64 -37.22
CA ALA A 308 -0.99 -46.43 -37.86
C ALA A 308 -2.37 -46.00 -37.37
N LEU A 309 -2.49 -45.57 -36.12
CA LEU A 309 -3.78 -45.09 -35.54
C LEU A 309 -4.06 -43.60 -35.81
N ASN A 310 -3.12 -42.84 -36.34
CA ASN A 310 -3.28 -41.43 -36.62
C ASN A 310 -4.55 -41.04 -37.42
N PRO A 311 -5.00 -41.79 -38.45
CA PRO A 311 -6.23 -41.50 -39.16
C PRO A 311 -7.48 -41.59 -38.27
N LEU A 312 -7.40 -42.30 -37.14
CA LEU A 312 -8.46 -42.47 -36.14
C LEU A 312 -8.31 -41.63 -34.88
N ALA A 313 -7.33 -40.72 -34.83
CA ALA A 313 -6.94 -39.96 -33.65
C ALA A 313 -8.11 -39.15 -33.03
N GLY A 314 -9.05 -38.68 -33.84
CA GLY A 314 -10.25 -37.97 -33.34
C GLY A 314 -11.34 -38.88 -32.74
N SER A 315 -11.18 -40.19 -32.85
CA SER A 315 -12.18 -41.18 -32.39
C SER A 315 -11.64 -42.10 -31.28
N ILE A 316 -10.36 -41.95 -30.92
CA ILE A 316 -9.69 -42.81 -29.96
C ILE A 316 -9.19 -41.94 -28.80
N ALA A 317 -9.64 -42.22 -27.60
CA ALA A 317 -9.08 -41.66 -26.36
C ALA A 317 -8.36 -42.78 -25.59
N VAL A 318 -7.03 -42.68 -25.52
CA VAL A 318 -6.20 -43.69 -24.85
C VAL A 318 -6.17 -43.41 -23.35
N ARG A 319 -6.57 -44.39 -22.53
CA ARG A 319 -6.59 -44.27 -21.07
C ARG A 319 -5.31 -44.80 -20.44
N THR A 320 -4.83 -45.95 -20.92
CA THR A 320 -3.69 -46.66 -20.35
C THR A 320 -2.81 -47.20 -21.45
N VAL A 321 -1.49 -47.14 -21.25
CA VAL A 321 -0.47 -47.77 -22.11
C VAL A 321 0.44 -48.60 -21.22
N ARG A 322 0.57 -49.92 -21.53
CA ARG A 322 1.41 -50.84 -20.81
C ARG A 322 2.29 -51.58 -21.80
N TYR A 323 3.55 -51.79 -21.45
CA TYR A 323 4.49 -52.56 -22.24
C TYR A 323 5.10 -53.64 -21.41
N GLU A 324 4.81 -54.91 -21.71
CA GLU A 324 5.28 -56.07 -20.98
C GLU A 324 5.63 -57.21 -21.96
N GLY A 325 6.74 -57.88 -21.75
CA GLY A 325 7.11 -59.05 -22.54
C GLY A 325 7.21 -58.81 -24.04
N SER A 326 7.64 -57.62 -24.51
CA SER A 326 7.68 -57.17 -25.92
C SER A 326 6.32 -56.93 -26.57
N ALA A 327 5.24 -56.90 -25.82
CA ALA A 327 3.90 -56.54 -26.29
C ALA A 327 3.46 -55.18 -25.71
N LEU A 328 2.91 -54.34 -26.56
CA LEU A 328 2.28 -53.05 -26.21
C LEU A 328 0.78 -53.29 -26.05
N THR A 329 0.25 -53.01 -24.88
CA THR A 329 -1.19 -53.05 -24.63
C THR A 329 -1.70 -51.62 -24.38
N MET A 330 -2.72 -51.17 -25.09
CA MET A 330 -3.36 -49.88 -24.93
C MET A 330 -4.85 -50.11 -24.63
N GLU A 331 -5.37 -49.41 -23.63
CA GLU A 331 -6.80 -49.39 -23.33
C GLU A 331 -7.36 -48.03 -23.70
N CYS A 332 -8.42 -48.06 -24.49
CA CYS A 332 -9.10 -46.87 -24.99
C CYS A 332 -10.51 -46.76 -24.41
N ASP A 333 -10.98 -45.55 -24.28
CA ASP A 333 -12.35 -45.29 -23.85
C ASP A 333 -13.38 -45.91 -24.80
N PRO A 334 -14.62 -46.18 -24.33
CA PRO A 334 -15.72 -46.65 -25.19
C PRO A 334 -15.93 -45.77 -26.40
N GLY A 335 -16.07 -46.37 -27.58
CA GLY A 335 -16.28 -45.68 -28.84
C GLY A 335 -17.41 -46.26 -29.66
N ALA A 336 -17.49 -45.89 -30.93
CA ALA A 336 -18.48 -46.41 -31.84
C ALA A 336 -18.37 -47.94 -31.99
N PRO A 337 -19.46 -48.69 -32.20
CA PRO A 337 -19.45 -50.14 -32.23
C PRO A 337 -18.51 -50.74 -33.29
N ASP A 338 -18.19 -50.02 -34.35
CA ASP A 338 -17.29 -50.40 -35.44
C ASP A 338 -15.83 -50.00 -35.19
N LEU A 339 -15.55 -49.25 -34.13
CA LEU A 339 -14.19 -48.69 -33.85
C LEU A 339 -13.12 -49.77 -33.66
N ALA A 340 -13.45 -50.86 -32.99
CA ALA A 340 -12.53 -51.97 -32.81
C ALA A 340 -12.12 -52.59 -34.16
N ALA A 341 -13.07 -52.79 -35.09
CA ALA A 341 -12.79 -53.29 -36.41
C ALA A 341 -11.91 -52.36 -37.25
N ARG A 342 -12.18 -51.05 -37.17
CA ARG A 342 -11.38 -49.98 -37.84
C ARG A 342 -9.96 -49.92 -37.28
N ILE A 343 -9.77 -50.08 -35.98
CA ILE A 343 -8.45 -50.13 -35.34
C ILE A 343 -7.70 -51.39 -35.84
N ALA A 344 -8.34 -52.53 -35.85
CA ALA A 344 -7.72 -53.77 -36.33
C ALA A 344 -7.31 -53.67 -37.82
N GLU A 345 -8.07 -52.96 -38.62
CA GLU A 345 -7.74 -52.69 -40.02
C GLU A 345 -6.56 -51.71 -40.16
N ALA A 346 -6.52 -50.64 -39.36
CA ALA A 346 -5.43 -49.69 -39.34
C ALA A 346 -4.11 -50.33 -38.91
N LEU A 347 -4.12 -51.23 -37.92
CA LEU A 347 -2.95 -51.99 -37.52
C LEU A 347 -2.46 -52.94 -38.62
N ARG A 348 -3.36 -53.62 -39.35
CA ARG A 348 -3.02 -54.46 -40.50
C ARG A 348 -2.43 -53.66 -41.66
N ALA A 349 -3.04 -52.50 -41.99
CA ALA A 349 -2.52 -51.59 -42.99
C ALA A 349 -1.11 -51.07 -42.63
N GLY A 350 -0.83 -50.81 -41.35
CA GLY A 350 0.49 -50.48 -40.81
C GLY A 350 1.50 -51.63 -40.69
N ARG A 351 1.10 -52.83 -41.15
CA ARG A 351 1.92 -54.05 -40.99
C ARG A 351 2.36 -54.34 -39.57
N ILE A 352 1.47 -54.07 -38.61
CA ILE A 352 1.71 -54.29 -37.19
C ILE A 352 0.94 -55.56 -36.76
N GLN A 353 1.66 -56.52 -36.14
CA GLN A 353 0.99 -57.66 -35.55
C GLN A 353 0.24 -57.20 -34.29
N GLY A 354 -1.06 -57.11 -34.37
CA GLY A 354 -1.87 -56.61 -33.25
C GLY A 354 -3.34 -56.95 -33.41
N GLN A 355 -4.05 -56.92 -32.30
CA GLN A 355 -5.50 -57.17 -32.26
C GLN A 355 -6.17 -56.01 -31.46
N ALA A 356 -7.41 -55.73 -31.88
CA ALA A 356 -8.28 -54.82 -31.12
C ALA A 356 -9.53 -55.59 -30.68
N THR A 357 -9.78 -55.66 -29.39
CA THR A 357 -10.89 -56.39 -28.80
C THR A 357 -11.77 -55.45 -28.00
N ALA A 358 -13.07 -55.44 -28.27
CA ALA A 358 -14.05 -54.70 -27.46
C ALA A 358 -14.34 -55.51 -26.17
N SER A 359 -14.30 -54.85 -25.05
CA SER A 359 -14.69 -55.41 -23.75
C SER A 359 -16.20 -55.25 -23.49
N PRO A 360 -16.80 -56.01 -22.57
CA PRO A 360 -18.24 -55.89 -22.27
C PRO A 360 -18.68 -54.52 -21.74
N ASP A 361 -17.76 -53.71 -21.24
CA ASP A 361 -17.97 -52.34 -20.77
C ASP A 361 -17.85 -51.30 -21.87
N GLY A 362 -17.68 -51.75 -23.16
CA GLY A 362 -17.49 -50.88 -24.30
C GLY A 362 -16.06 -50.34 -24.49
N SER A 363 -15.15 -50.56 -23.58
CA SER A 363 -13.74 -50.18 -23.76
C SER A 363 -13.07 -51.04 -24.83
N ILE A 364 -12.05 -50.49 -25.49
CA ILE A 364 -11.32 -51.21 -26.53
C ILE A 364 -9.91 -51.47 -26.08
N ARG A 365 -9.51 -52.74 -26.06
CA ARG A 365 -8.14 -53.15 -25.76
C ARG A 365 -7.40 -53.45 -27.06
N ILE A 366 -6.31 -52.74 -27.27
CA ILE A 366 -5.40 -52.94 -28.41
C ILE A 366 -4.15 -53.62 -27.89
N THR A 367 -3.78 -54.74 -28.50
CA THR A 367 -2.51 -55.42 -28.19
C THR A 367 -1.68 -55.46 -29.46
N ALA A 368 -0.43 -54.99 -29.41
CA ALA A 368 0.49 -55.00 -30.54
C ALA A 368 1.86 -55.54 -30.12
N SER A 369 2.48 -56.32 -30.96
CA SER A 369 3.83 -56.86 -30.74
C SER A 369 4.77 -56.44 -31.87
N ALA A 370 6.08 -56.34 -31.52
CA ALA A 370 7.12 -56.19 -32.53
C ALA A 370 7.32 -57.55 -33.22
N ALA A 371 7.22 -57.54 -34.55
CA ALA A 371 7.57 -58.68 -35.37
C ALA A 371 9.09 -58.93 -35.33
#